data_44940a379c09ec8b7585fe017c1ab757
#
_entry.id   44940a379c09ec8b7585fe017c1ab757
#
_cell.length_a   1.000
_cell.length_b   1.000
_cell.length_c   1.000
_cell.angle_alpha   90.00
_cell.angle_beta   90.00
_cell.angle_gamma   90.00
#
_symmetry.space_group_name_H-M   'P 1'
#
loop_
_entity.id
_entity.type
_entity.pdbx_description
1 polymer ?
#
loop_
_entity_poly.entity_id
_entity_poly.type
_entity_poly.pdbx_seq_one_letter_code
_entity_poly.pdbx_strand_id
1 'polypeptide(L)'
;MNVIIKDNLLQSNYYLRVTLNDKPIEYIYEKNKFIINIPNSQAQGELKCYFQNAMFSESKSGLKMFLYWLLCIFGGTGEYGAFGIPYDLMLIISLDNNSDADIEIAANKFSSSLPFSISKGNCIIKENKYIAVRGYYQKWIFGEIMPISIIFLLACAMIFLLAYATGIIVLQAIIGAFIVIGGFMLFGYVKNILSKNNTYMKR
;
A
#
# COMPACT_ATOMS: atom_id res chain seq x y z
N MET A 1 -9.36 24.96 -15.50
CA MET A 1 -9.86 23.65 -15.06
C MET A 1 -8.97 23.13 -13.97
N ASN A 2 -9.54 22.64 -12.86
CA ASN A 2 -8.76 22.11 -11.75
C ASN A 2 -9.12 20.64 -11.53
N VAL A 3 -8.10 19.79 -11.44
CA VAL A 3 -8.28 18.40 -11.00
C VAL A 3 -7.64 18.26 -9.63
N ILE A 4 -8.45 17.89 -8.65
CA ILE A 4 -8.04 17.76 -7.25
C ILE A 4 -8.11 16.28 -6.85
N ILE A 5 -6.97 15.72 -6.47
CA ILE A 5 -6.92 14.34 -5.99
C ILE A 5 -6.72 14.39 -4.47
N LYS A 6 -7.75 13.93 -3.72
CA LYS A 6 -7.73 13.89 -2.27
C LYS A 6 -6.87 12.73 -1.78
N ASP A 7 -5.85 13.04 -1.02
CA ASP A 7 -4.85 12.11 -0.49
C ASP A 7 -5.25 11.54 0.88
N ASN A 8 -6.50 11.11 1.04
CA ASN A 8 -6.95 10.55 2.31
C ASN A 8 -6.27 9.23 2.71
N LEU A 9 -5.57 8.56 1.77
CA LEU A 9 -5.02 7.22 1.94
C LEU A 9 -3.62 7.04 1.33
N LEU A 10 -3.19 7.98 0.47
CA LEU A 10 -1.89 7.88 -0.21
C LEU A 10 -0.77 8.28 0.74
N GLN A 11 -1.08 9.06 1.77
CA GLN A 11 -0.14 9.60 2.76
C GLN A 11 1.26 9.78 2.15
N SER A 12 2.21 10.36 2.62
CA SER A 12 3.54 10.68 2.08
C SER A 12 4.32 9.54 1.35
N ASN A 13 3.64 8.42 1.04
CA ASN A 13 4.25 7.20 0.52
C ASN A 13 4.25 7.10 -1.02
N TYR A 14 3.68 8.07 -1.72
CA TYR A 14 3.62 8.05 -3.18
C TYR A 14 4.21 9.32 -3.80
N TYR A 15 5.03 9.14 -4.82
CA TYR A 15 5.45 10.22 -5.72
C TYR A 15 4.47 10.30 -6.88
N LEU A 16 3.87 11.45 -7.08
CA LEU A 16 2.97 11.69 -8.20
C LEU A 16 3.75 12.22 -9.40
N ARG A 17 3.55 11.59 -10.56
CA ARG A 17 3.94 12.12 -11.86
C ARG A 17 2.68 12.40 -12.67
N VAL A 18 2.56 13.61 -13.17
CA VAL A 18 1.40 14.04 -13.96
C VAL A 18 1.84 14.40 -15.36
N THR A 19 1.09 13.92 -16.35
CA THR A 19 1.26 14.35 -17.75
C THR A 19 -0.10 14.64 -18.38
N LEU A 20 -0.16 15.65 -19.21
CA LEU A 20 -1.29 15.98 -20.06
C LEU A 20 -0.85 15.83 -21.53
N ASN A 21 -1.51 14.95 -22.28
CA ASN A 21 -1.14 14.62 -23.65
C ASN A 21 0.36 14.26 -23.77
N ASP A 22 0.84 13.43 -22.83
CA ASP A 22 2.24 12.98 -22.68
C ASP A 22 3.26 14.08 -22.34
N LYS A 23 2.83 15.32 -22.10
CA LYS A 23 3.69 16.41 -21.65
C LYS A 23 3.59 16.54 -20.13
N PRO A 24 4.72 16.67 -19.40
CA PRO A 24 4.69 16.84 -17.95
C PRO A 24 3.96 18.13 -17.57
N ILE A 25 3.16 18.06 -16.53
CA ILE A 25 2.44 19.18 -15.91
C ILE A 25 2.83 19.26 -14.44
N GLU A 26 2.95 20.47 -13.92
CA GLU A 26 3.17 20.73 -12.51
C GLU A 26 1.89 20.59 -11.72
N TYR A 27 2.04 20.15 -10.46
CA TYR A 27 0.97 20.09 -9.49
C TYR A 27 1.41 20.72 -8.17
N ILE A 28 0.45 21.13 -7.36
CA ILE A 28 0.66 21.67 -6.02
C ILE A 28 0.16 20.63 -5.03
N TYR A 29 0.96 20.32 -4.00
CA TYR A 29 0.53 19.48 -2.89
C TYR A 29 0.25 20.34 -1.66
N GLU A 30 -1.00 20.42 -1.27
CA GLU A 30 -1.43 21.23 -0.13
C GLU A 30 -2.59 20.55 0.62
N LYS A 31 -2.52 20.52 1.97
CA LYS A 31 -3.59 20.01 2.84
C LYS A 31 -4.09 18.61 2.45
N ASN A 32 -3.17 17.69 2.18
CA ASN A 32 -3.47 16.33 1.74
C ASN A 32 -4.25 16.26 0.42
N LYS A 33 -3.93 17.16 -0.50
CA LYS A 33 -4.52 17.19 -1.85
C LYS A 33 -3.45 17.47 -2.88
N PHE A 34 -3.50 16.76 -3.98
CA PHE A 34 -2.77 17.09 -5.20
C PHE A 34 -3.68 17.97 -6.06
N ILE A 35 -3.26 19.19 -6.35
CA ILE A 35 -4.03 20.15 -7.14
C ILE A 35 -3.30 20.32 -8.48
N ILE A 36 -3.96 19.93 -9.55
CA ILE A 36 -3.45 20.01 -10.92
C ILE A 36 -4.24 21.11 -11.64
N ASN A 37 -3.56 22.21 -11.94
CA ASN A 37 -4.15 23.34 -12.65
C ASN A 37 -3.93 23.17 -14.16
N ILE A 38 -5.00 23.00 -14.92
CA ILE A 38 -4.97 22.82 -16.37
C ILE A 38 -5.44 24.12 -17.03
N PRO A 39 -4.59 24.77 -17.84
CA PRO A 39 -4.99 25.96 -18.58
C PRO A 39 -6.17 25.66 -19.51
N ASN A 40 -7.13 26.60 -19.62
CA ASN A 40 -8.32 26.37 -20.45
C ASN A 40 -7.98 26.11 -21.92
N SER A 41 -6.88 26.63 -22.44
CA SER A 41 -6.37 26.35 -23.78
C SER A 41 -5.89 24.89 -23.97
N GLN A 42 -5.72 24.14 -22.90
CA GLN A 42 -5.23 22.76 -22.89
C GLN A 42 -6.23 21.79 -22.22
N ALA A 43 -7.45 22.26 -21.93
CA ALA A 43 -8.46 21.49 -21.21
C ALA A 43 -9.06 20.30 -22.00
N GLN A 44 -8.40 19.89 -23.09
CA GLN A 44 -8.78 18.72 -23.89
C GLN A 44 -7.61 17.74 -23.97
N GLY A 45 -7.93 16.45 -23.83
CA GLY A 45 -6.94 15.39 -23.97
C GLY A 45 -6.92 14.40 -22.84
N GLU A 46 -5.79 13.73 -22.67
CA GLU A 46 -5.61 12.72 -21.63
C GLU A 46 -4.72 13.22 -20.50
N LEU A 47 -5.31 13.30 -19.29
CA LEU A 47 -4.56 13.52 -18.06
C LEU A 47 -4.16 12.16 -17.47
N LYS A 48 -2.87 11.89 -17.39
CA LYS A 48 -2.31 10.67 -16.81
C LYS A 48 -1.65 11.00 -15.47
N CYS A 49 -2.13 10.39 -14.42
CA CYS A 49 -1.59 10.48 -13.06
C CYS A 49 -0.99 9.12 -12.67
N TYR A 50 0.31 9.10 -12.48
CA TYR A 50 1.04 7.92 -12.07
C TYR A 50 1.59 8.13 -10.65
N PHE A 51 1.12 7.31 -9.72
CA PHE A 51 1.53 7.33 -8.33
C PHE A 51 2.52 6.20 -8.09
N GLN A 52 3.78 6.56 -7.98
CA GLN A 52 4.85 5.62 -7.70
C GLN A 52 5.02 5.45 -6.20
N ASN A 53 4.96 4.22 -5.72
CA ASN A 53 5.17 3.95 -4.30
C ASN A 53 6.62 4.28 -3.91
N ALA A 54 6.80 5.35 -3.14
CA ALA A 54 8.11 5.86 -2.74
C ALA A 54 8.88 4.83 -1.90
N MET A 55 8.19 4.10 -1.03
CA MET A 55 8.79 3.14 -0.11
C MET A 55 9.43 1.95 -0.83
N PHE A 56 8.77 1.46 -1.87
CA PHE A 56 9.26 0.31 -2.64
C PHE A 56 10.13 0.71 -3.84
N SER A 57 9.94 1.92 -4.39
CA SER A 57 10.72 2.41 -5.54
C SER A 57 12.13 2.82 -5.15
N GLU A 58 12.30 3.49 -4.01
CA GLU A 58 13.64 3.75 -3.48
C GLU A 58 14.31 2.43 -3.14
N SER A 59 15.58 2.25 -3.53
CA SER A 59 16.35 1.01 -3.34
C SER A 59 16.74 0.77 -1.87
N LYS A 60 15.77 0.82 -0.97
CA LYS A 60 15.98 0.47 0.44
C LYS A 60 16.21 -1.05 0.49
N SER A 61 17.33 -1.47 1.05
CA SER A 61 17.60 -2.89 1.28
C SER A 61 16.52 -3.47 2.20
N GLY A 62 16.21 -4.77 2.06
CA GLY A 62 15.25 -5.44 2.95
C GLY A 62 15.56 -5.25 4.43
N LEU A 63 16.87 -5.13 4.80
CA LEU A 63 17.30 -4.82 6.17
C LEU A 63 16.83 -3.42 6.63
N LYS A 64 16.91 -2.40 5.77
CA LYS A 64 16.39 -1.06 6.11
C LYS A 64 14.88 -1.05 6.29
N MET A 65 14.15 -1.81 5.48
CA MET A 65 12.70 -1.97 5.65
C MET A 65 12.38 -2.69 6.97
N PHE A 66 13.13 -3.72 7.32
CA PHE A 66 12.98 -4.42 8.59
C PHE A 66 13.24 -3.50 9.80
N LEU A 67 14.33 -2.73 9.79
CA LEU A 67 14.63 -1.76 10.84
C LEU A 67 13.56 -0.67 10.95
N TYR A 68 13.05 -0.18 9.83
CA TYR A 68 11.97 0.79 9.83
C TYR A 68 10.68 0.19 10.42
N TRP A 69 10.35 -1.04 10.08
CA TRP A 69 9.22 -1.76 10.65
C TRP A 69 9.36 -1.96 12.17
N LEU A 70 10.54 -2.35 12.64
CA LEU A 70 10.86 -2.42 14.07
C LEU A 70 10.65 -1.09 14.78
N LEU A 71 11.14 0.00 14.21
CA LEU A 71 10.95 1.35 14.75
C LEU A 71 9.47 1.74 14.81
N CYS A 72 8.66 1.38 13.81
CA CYS A 72 7.21 1.61 13.84
C CYS A 72 6.51 0.84 14.95
N ILE A 73 6.90 -0.41 15.22
CA ILE A 73 6.33 -1.22 16.31
C ILE A 73 6.68 -0.61 17.68
N PHE A 74 7.95 -0.29 17.90
CA PHE A 74 8.41 0.21 19.20
C PHE A 74 8.19 1.70 19.39
N GLY A 75 8.09 2.47 18.31
CA GLY A 75 7.86 3.91 18.36
C GLY A 75 6.41 4.33 18.55
N GLY A 76 5.45 3.39 18.61
CA GLY A 76 4.04 3.69 18.86
C GLY A 76 3.35 4.48 17.75
N THR A 77 3.96 4.61 16.59
CA THR A 77 3.32 5.17 15.41
C THR A 77 2.33 4.14 14.89
N GLY A 78 1.07 4.22 15.35
CA GLY A 78 0.02 3.24 15.08
C GLY A 78 -0.44 3.13 13.62
N GLU A 79 0.38 3.51 12.69
CA GLU A 79 0.14 3.40 11.25
C GLU A 79 0.62 2.05 10.70
N TYR A 80 0.05 0.97 11.24
CA TYR A 80 0.25 -0.39 10.73
C TYR A 80 -0.21 -0.58 9.25
N GLY A 81 -0.76 0.46 8.65
CA GLY A 81 -1.09 0.48 7.24
C GLY A 81 -0.03 1.13 6.34
N ALA A 82 1.05 1.66 6.93
CA ALA A 82 2.04 2.48 6.23
C ALA A 82 2.92 1.72 5.24
N PHE A 83 3.01 0.39 5.36
CA PHE A 83 3.73 -0.39 4.35
C PHE A 83 2.97 -0.53 3.04
N GLY A 84 1.83 0.13 2.94
CA GLY A 84 1.10 0.24 1.69
C GLY A 84 1.08 -1.06 0.87
N ILE A 85 0.16 -1.18 0.00
CA ILE A 85 0.16 -2.29 -0.95
C ILE A 85 1.40 -2.12 -1.84
N PRO A 86 2.15 -3.19 -2.20
CA PRO A 86 3.32 -3.12 -3.06
C PRO A 86 2.94 -2.86 -4.53
N TYR A 87 2.15 -1.83 -4.76
CA TYR A 87 1.64 -1.43 -6.07
C TYR A 87 1.90 0.04 -6.31
N ASP A 88 2.13 0.37 -7.57
CA ASP A 88 1.94 1.71 -8.08
C ASP A 88 0.47 1.88 -8.47
N LEU A 89 0.01 3.12 -8.59
CA LEU A 89 -1.36 3.41 -8.96
C LEU A 89 -1.36 4.22 -10.25
N MET A 90 -2.32 3.94 -11.12
CA MET A 90 -2.48 4.66 -12.37
C MET A 90 -3.92 5.11 -12.55
N LEU A 91 -4.06 6.39 -12.88
CA LEU A 91 -5.32 7.01 -13.21
C LEU A 91 -5.17 7.77 -14.53
N ILE A 92 -6.00 7.44 -15.52
CA ILE A 92 -6.08 8.17 -16.79
C ILE A 92 -7.49 8.71 -16.94
N ILE A 93 -7.58 10.02 -17.11
CA ILE A 93 -8.83 10.75 -17.29
C ILE A 93 -8.84 11.35 -18.68
N SER A 94 -9.93 11.17 -19.41
CA SER A 94 -10.21 11.91 -20.64
C SER A 94 -10.88 13.23 -20.28
N LEU A 95 -10.28 14.32 -20.68
CA LEU A 95 -10.80 15.66 -20.52
C LEU A 95 -11.39 16.10 -21.88
N ASP A 96 -12.62 16.54 -21.86
CA ASP A 96 -13.35 17.04 -23.02
C ASP A 96 -14.14 18.30 -22.65
N ASN A 97 -14.84 18.88 -23.62
CA ASN A 97 -15.66 20.07 -23.40
C ASN A 97 -16.84 19.85 -22.43
N ASN A 98 -17.17 18.59 -22.13
CA ASN A 98 -18.24 18.22 -21.21
C ASN A 98 -17.73 17.96 -19.79
N SER A 99 -16.40 18.00 -19.60
CA SER A 99 -15.80 17.84 -18.28
C SER A 99 -16.00 19.10 -17.45
N ASP A 100 -16.31 18.93 -16.17
CA ASP A 100 -16.52 20.05 -15.26
C ASP A 100 -15.22 20.83 -15.02
N ALA A 101 -15.36 22.14 -14.75
CA ALA A 101 -14.23 23.02 -14.46
C ALA A 101 -13.44 22.60 -13.22
N ASP A 102 -14.11 21.94 -12.24
CA ASP A 102 -13.53 21.41 -11.03
C ASP A 102 -13.92 19.93 -10.87
N ILE A 103 -12.92 19.07 -10.92
CA ILE A 103 -13.06 17.62 -10.74
C ILE A 103 -12.36 17.23 -9.44
N GLU A 104 -13.09 16.57 -8.53
CA GLU A 104 -12.49 16.02 -7.32
C GLU A 104 -12.51 14.49 -7.37
N ILE A 105 -11.35 13.90 -7.10
CA ILE A 105 -11.12 12.46 -7.09
C ILE A 105 -10.64 12.08 -5.70
N ALA A 106 -11.20 11.03 -5.15
CA ALA A 106 -10.80 10.49 -3.86
C ALA A 106 -10.04 9.16 -4.04
N ALA A 107 -8.95 8.99 -3.32
CA ALA A 107 -8.31 7.70 -3.19
C ALA A 107 -9.20 6.75 -2.36
N ASN A 108 -9.43 5.55 -2.87
CA ASN A 108 -10.23 4.53 -2.21
C ASN A 108 -9.38 3.73 -1.21
N LYS A 109 -10.06 3.10 -0.24
CA LYS A 109 -9.39 2.13 0.64
C LYS A 109 -8.77 1.02 -0.19
N PHE A 110 -7.61 0.54 0.21
CA PHE A 110 -6.87 -0.53 -0.49
C PHE A 110 -7.63 -1.87 -0.62
N SER A 111 -8.74 -2.04 0.11
CA SER A 111 -9.65 -3.17 -0.07
C SER A 111 -10.56 -3.03 -1.29
N SER A 112 -10.61 -1.86 -1.92
CA SER A 112 -11.43 -1.60 -3.10
C SER A 112 -10.82 -2.22 -4.35
N SER A 113 -11.67 -2.59 -5.32
CA SER A 113 -11.23 -3.09 -6.62
C SER A 113 -10.54 -2.03 -7.48
N LEU A 114 -10.82 -0.75 -7.23
CA LEU A 114 -10.28 0.40 -7.95
C LEU A 114 -9.60 1.37 -6.98
N PRO A 115 -8.40 1.89 -7.33
CA PRO A 115 -7.67 2.83 -6.49
C PRO A 115 -8.37 4.17 -6.28
N PHE A 116 -9.15 4.64 -7.25
CA PHE A 116 -9.76 5.98 -7.22
C PHE A 116 -11.24 5.96 -7.53
N SER A 117 -11.96 6.98 -7.05
CA SER A 117 -13.36 7.26 -7.38
C SER A 117 -13.57 8.76 -7.55
N ILE A 118 -14.50 9.14 -8.44
CA ILE A 118 -14.89 10.54 -8.60
C ILE A 118 -15.78 10.91 -7.41
N SER A 119 -15.38 11.95 -6.67
CA SER A 119 -16.15 12.48 -5.55
C SER A 119 -16.96 13.73 -5.91
N LYS A 120 -16.54 14.48 -6.93
CA LYS A 120 -17.24 15.65 -7.44
C LYS A 120 -16.85 15.91 -8.89
N GLY A 121 -17.80 16.42 -9.66
CA GLY A 121 -17.60 16.75 -11.07
C GLY A 121 -17.81 15.53 -11.98
N ASN A 122 -17.76 15.78 -13.28
CA ASN A 122 -17.94 14.77 -14.32
C ASN A 122 -16.70 14.69 -15.21
N CYS A 123 -16.18 13.49 -15.39
CA CYS A 123 -15.11 13.18 -16.33
C CYS A 123 -15.14 11.70 -16.70
N ILE A 124 -14.53 11.36 -17.82
CA ILE A 124 -14.42 9.97 -18.28
C ILE A 124 -13.11 9.39 -17.76
N ILE A 125 -13.20 8.40 -16.88
CA ILE A 125 -12.03 7.63 -16.46
C ILE A 125 -11.76 6.55 -17.49
N LYS A 126 -10.62 6.61 -18.18
CA LYS A 126 -10.17 5.59 -19.14
C LYS A 126 -9.46 4.42 -18.45
N GLU A 127 -8.59 4.74 -17.50
CA GLU A 127 -7.88 3.72 -16.73
C GLU A 127 -7.83 4.10 -15.25
N ASN A 128 -8.04 3.12 -14.40
CA ASN A 128 -8.01 3.26 -12.95
C ASN A 128 -7.61 1.91 -12.36
N LYS A 129 -6.31 1.72 -12.15
CA LYS A 129 -5.79 0.40 -11.81
C LYS A 129 -4.60 0.42 -10.87
N TYR A 130 -4.41 -0.68 -10.16
CA TYR A 130 -3.18 -1.00 -9.45
C TYR A 130 -2.16 -1.60 -10.43
N ILE A 131 -0.91 -1.14 -10.36
CA ILE A 131 0.18 -1.66 -11.19
C ILE A 131 1.09 -2.51 -10.31
N ALA A 132 1.13 -3.81 -10.58
CA ALA A 132 2.01 -4.73 -9.88
C ALA A 132 3.46 -4.55 -10.36
N VAL A 133 4.37 -4.24 -9.43
CA VAL A 133 5.80 -4.14 -9.70
C VAL A 133 6.51 -5.32 -9.06
N ARG A 134 7.06 -6.22 -9.87
CA ARG A 134 7.68 -7.48 -9.42
C ARG A 134 8.68 -7.31 -8.27
N GLY A 135 9.52 -6.28 -8.33
CA GLY A 135 10.51 -6.00 -7.29
C GLY A 135 9.91 -5.55 -5.96
N TYR A 136 8.70 -4.96 -5.95
CA TYR A 136 8.03 -4.52 -4.73
C TYR A 136 7.53 -5.70 -3.91
N TYR A 137 7.03 -6.72 -4.56
CA TYR A 137 6.55 -7.94 -3.90
C TYR A 137 7.65 -8.65 -3.10
N GLN A 138 8.83 -8.79 -3.69
CA GLN A 138 9.98 -9.37 -2.98
C GLN A 138 10.37 -8.54 -1.75
N LYS A 139 10.46 -7.22 -1.91
CA LYS A 139 10.77 -6.30 -0.81
C LYS A 139 9.73 -6.39 0.32
N TRP A 140 8.46 -6.49 -0.05
CA TRP A 140 7.37 -6.60 0.90
C TRP A 140 7.39 -7.94 1.67
N ILE A 141 7.62 -9.08 1.01
CA ILE A 141 7.81 -10.36 1.68
C ILE A 141 8.97 -10.28 2.69
N PHE A 142 10.10 -9.75 2.26
CA PHE A 142 11.28 -9.63 3.14
C PHE A 142 11.08 -8.58 4.25
N GLY A 143 10.35 -7.50 4.01
CA GLY A 143 10.16 -6.42 4.97
C GLY A 143 9.04 -6.66 5.98
N GLU A 144 7.99 -7.37 5.63
CA GLU A 144 6.81 -7.59 6.50
C GLU A 144 6.65 -9.04 6.95
N ILE A 145 6.60 -9.97 6.02
CA ILE A 145 6.24 -11.36 6.33
C ILE A 145 7.36 -12.08 7.06
N MET A 146 8.59 -11.95 6.57
CA MET A 146 9.73 -12.64 7.15
C MET A 146 10.04 -12.21 8.60
N PRO A 147 10.04 -10.89 8.94
CA PRO A 147 10.24 -10.46 10.32
C PRO A 147 9.18 -10.96 11.29
N ILE A 148 7.90 -10.88 10.92
CA ILE A 148 6.79 -11.39 11.75
C ILE A 148 6.98 -12.88 12.02
N SER A 149 7.34 -13.65 10.99
CA SER A 149 7.57 -15.09 11.12
C SER A 149 8.77 -15.40 12.03
N ILE A 150 9.87 -14.66 11.92
CA ILE A 150 11.06 -14.84 12.77
C ILE A 150 10.74 -14.50 14.23
N ILE A 151 10.07 -13.37 14.49
CA ILE A 151 9.72 -12.96 15.86
C ILE A 151 8.78 -13.99 16.48
N PHE A 152 7.78 -14.47 15.72
CA PHE A 152 6.89 -15.52 16.19
C PHE A 152 7.66 -16.78 16.57
N LEU A 153 8.58 -17.26 15.71
CA LEU A 153 9.40 -18.45 16.00
C LEU A 153 10.31 -18.27 17.22
N LEU A 154 10.93 -17.10 17.36
CA LEU A 154 11.75 -16.80 18.53
C LEU A 154 10.92 -16.75 19.82
N ALA A 155 9.74 -16.12 19.79
CA ALA A 155 8.83 -16.10 20.94
C ALA A 155 8.38 -17.52 21.31
N CYS A 156 8.02 -18.35 20.34
CA CYS A 156 7.66 -19.74 20.56
C CYS A 156 8.81 -20.54 21.18
N ALA A 157 10.04 -20.36 20.69
CA ALA A 157 11.22 -21.03 21.23
C ALA A 157 11.49 -20.62 22.68
N MET A 158 11.41 -19.32 22.99
CA MET A 158 11.61 -18.82 24.35
C MET A 158 10.53 -19.37 25.31
N ILE A 159 9.25 -19.34 24.94
CA ILE A 159 8.18 -19.83 25.78
C ILE A 159 8.32 -21.33 26.00
N PHE A 160 8.71 -22.08 24.96
CA PHE A 160 8.95 -23.52 25.07
C PHE A 160 10.13 -23.84 26.01
N LEU A 161 11.23 -23.11 25.92
CA LEU A 161 12.39 -23.27 26.83
C LEU A 161 12.02 -22.98 28.29
N LEU A 162 11.23 -21.94 28.54
CA LEU A 162 10.74 -21.61 29.87
C LEU A 162 9.85 -22.75 30.43
N ALA A 163 8.94 -23.28 29.62
CA ALA A 163 8.10 -24.39 30.01
C ALA A 163 8.90 -25.67 30.28
N TYR A 164 9.94 -25.92 29.47
CA TYR A 164 10.83 -27.06 29.66
C TYR A 164 11.60 -26.93 30.98
N ALA A 165 12.07 -25.75 31.34
CA ALA A 165 12.79 -25.49 32.59
C ALA A 165 11.93 -25.71 33.84
N THR A 166 10.58 -25.66 33.75
CA THR A 166 9.70 -25.96 34.91
C THR A 166 9.57 -27.42 35.21
N GLY A 167 9.92 -28.32 34.28
CA GLY A 167 9.74 -29.78 34.43
C GLY A 167 8.28 -30.26 34.43
N ILE A 168 7.30 -29.37 34.27
CA ILE A 168 5.85 -29.71 34.34
C ILE A 168 5.36 -30.15 32.97
N ILE A 169 5.17 -31.44 32.77
CA ILE A 169 4.78 -32.05 31.49
C ILE A 169 3.45 -31.49 30.97
N VAL A 170 2.48 -31.27 31.86
CA VAL A 170 1.17 -30.71 31.46
C VAL A 170 1.32 -29.29 30.90
N LEU A 171 2.17 -28.45 31.50
CA LEU A 171 2.44 -27.09 31.03
C LEU A 171 3.11 -27.13 29.66
N GLN A 172 4.06 -28.05 29.47
CA GLN A 172 4.75 -28.21 28.15
C GLN A 172 3.75 -28.62 27.06
N ALA A 173 2.81 -29.54 27.36
CA ALA A 173 1.79 -29.97 26.42
C ALA A 173 0.82 -28.79 26.03
N ILE A 174 0.37 -28.03 27.03
CA ILE A 174 -0.49 -26.84 26.80
C ILE A 174 0.22 -25.82 25.93
N ILE A 175 1.45 -25.49 26.26
CA ILE A 175 2.23 -24.51 25.48
C ILE A 175 2.52 -25.02 24.08
N GLY A 176 2.84 -26.30 23.91
CA GLY A 176 2.99 -26.92 22.61
C GLY A 176 1.72 -26.79 21.74
N ALA A 177 0.55 -27.02 22.32
CA ALA A 177 -0.73 -26.83 21.63
C ALA A 177 -0.94 -25.35 21.19
N PHE A 178 -0.64 -24.38 22.06
CA PHE A 178 -0.74 -22.95 21.70
C PHE A 178 0.22 -22.56 20.58
N ILE A 179 1.45 -23.10 20.56
CA ILE A 179 2.42 -22.84 19.48
C ILE A 179 1.89 -23.39 18.15
N VAL A 180 1.30 -24.59 18.15
CA VAL A 180 0.71 -25.18 16.95
C VAL A 180 -0.47 -24.34 16.44
N ILE A 181 -1.38 -23.93 17.31
CA ILE A 181 -2.52 -23.07 16.95
C ILE A 181 -2.02 -21.72 16.38
N GLY A 182 -1.07 -21.09 17.07
CA GLY A 182 -0.47 -19.83 16.60
C GLY A 182 0.21 -19.98 15.23
N GLY A 183 0.89 -21.11 14.99
CA GLY A 183 1.49 -21.44 13.71
C GLY A 183 0.45 -21.57 12.59
N PHE A 184 -0.70 -22.23 12.86
CA PHE A 184 -1.80 -22.28 11.90
C PHE A 184 -2.41 -20.90 11.62
N MET A 185 -2.56 -20.07 12.64
CA MET A 185 -3.05 -18.68 12.46
C MET A 185 -2.07 -17.85 11.63
N LEU A 186 -0.77 -17.93 11.90
CA LEU A 186 0.25 -17.27 11.10
C LEU A 186 0.25 -17.75 9.65
N PHE A 187 0.17 -19.05 9.43
CA PHE A 187 0.08 -19.63 8.09
C PHE A 187 -1.17 -19.15 7.35
N GLY A 188 -2.33 -19.14 8.03
CA GLY A 188 -3.58 -18.60 7.47
C GLY A 188 -3.47 -17.11 7.10
N TYR A 189 -2.83 -16.32 7.95
CA TYR A 189 -2.56 -14.91 7.69
C TYR A 189 -1.67 -14.72 6.46
N VAL A 190 -0.53 -15.40 6.39
CA VAL A 190 0.40 -15.34 5.26
C VAL A 190 -0.29 -15.82 3.96
N LYS A 191 -1.02 -16.94 4.02
CA LYS A 191 -1.78 -17.46 2.88
C LYS A 191 -2.83 -16.47 2.38
N ASN A 192 -3.56 -15.82 3.28
CA ASN A 192 -4.57 -14.82 2.92
C ASN A 192 -3.93 -13.61 2.22
N ILE A 193 -2.81 -13.12 2.74
CA ILE A 193 -2.04 -12.03 2.12
C ILE A 193 -1.55 -12.44 0.72
N LEU A 194 -0.97 -13.63 0.58
CA LEU A 194 -0.47 -14.14 -0.70
C LEU A 194 -1.60 -14.38 -1.71
N SER A 195 -2.77 -14.85 -1.26
CA SER A 195 -3.91 -15.11 -2.15
C SER A 195 -4.56 -13.82 -2.65
N LYS A 196 -4.68 -12.79 -1.81
CA LYS A 196 -5.15 -11.47 -2.23
C LYS A 196 -4.27 -10.89 -3.32
N ASN A 197 -2.96 -11.08 -3.19
CA ASN A 197 -1.99 -10.61 -4.16
C ASN A 197 -2.14 -11.29 -5.54
N ASN A 198 -2.39 -12.61 -5.56
CA ASN A 198 -2.63 -13.34 -6.81
C ASN A 198 -3.90 -12.88 -7.54
N THR A 199 -4.91 -12.41 -6.80
CA THR A 199 -6.15 -11.87 -7.39
C THR A 199 -5.90 -10.53 -8.08
N TYR A 200 -5.01 -9.70 -7.53
CA TYR A 200 -4.65 -8.40 -8.11
C TYR A 200 -3.66 -8.51 -9.28
N MET A 201 -2.79 -9.53 -9.30
CA MET A 201 -1.86 -9.76 -10.43
C MET A 201 -2.53 -10.33 -11.68
N LYS A 202 -3.76 -10.86 -11.58
CA LYS A 202 -4.51 -11.42 -12.71
C LYS A 202 -5.48 -10.44 -13.36
N ARG A 203 -5.57 -9.21 -12.87
CA ARG A 203 -6.38 -8.12 -13.43
C ARG A 203 -5.48 -7.04 -14.01
#